data_53096fe7f53461dcba65fb8059a874fe
#
_entry.id   53096fe7f53461dcba65fb8059a874fe
#
_cell.length_a   1.000
_cell.length_b   1.000
_cell.length_c   1.000
_cell.angle_alpha   90.00
_cell.angle_beta   90.00
_cell.angle_gamma   90.00
#
_symmetry.space_group_name_H-M   'P 1'
#
loop_
_entity.id
_entity.type
_entity.pdbx_description
1 polymer ?
#
loop_
_entity_poly.entity_id
_entity_poly.type
_entity_poly.pdbx_seq_one_letter_code
_entity_poly.pdbx_strand_id
1 'polypeptide(L)'
;IVVGSFGKTFHVTGWKTGYCMAAPELMKMFRQVYQFASFCAVTPVQMALATFMQQHPEHIEELAGFYQQKRDLFNSGLKNSRFQFTPSQGTYFQNLDYSAIRPDLNDVAMCTFLAEQHGIVAIPISVFYQQAPENLRLIRFCFAKKDETLQQASAILSAV
;
A
#
# COMPACT_ATOMS: atom_id res chain seq x y z
N ILE A 1 -5.24 16.99 13.07
CA ILE A 1 -6.13 16.73 11.92
C ILE A 1 -5.97 15.25 11.52
N VAL A 2 -7.07 14.51 11.46
CA VAL A 2 -7.11 13.14 10.97
C VAL A 2 -7.67 13.14 9.56
N VAL A 3 -6.95 12.50 8.63
CA VAL A 3 -7.38 12.36 7.24
C VAL A 3 -7.47 10.87 6.92
N GLY A 4 -8.62 10.46 6.41
CA GLY A 4 -8.85 9.08 5.99
C GLY A 4 -9.35 9.00 4.54
N SER A 5 -9.14 7.84 3.92
CA SER A 5 -9.57 7.59 2.54
C SER A 5 -10.46 6.36 2.48
N PHE A 6 -11.60 6.48 1.86
CA PHE A 6 -12.47 5.35 1.55
C PHE A 6 -11.93 4.48 0.40
N GLY A 7 -11.09 5.09 -0.46
CA GLY A 7 -10.61 4.42 -1.67
C GLY A 7 -9.88 3.11 -1.45
N LYS A 8 -9.08 3.01 -0.37
CA LYS A 8 -8.35 1.78 -0.04
C LYS A 8 -9.20 0.81 0.77
N THR A 9 -9.95 1.32 1.74
CA THR A 9 -10.81 0.52 2.61
C THR A 9 -11.89 -0.23 1.81
N PHE A 10 -12.46 0.40 0.80
CA PHE A 10 -13.57 -0.15 0.00
C PHE A 10 -13.17 -0.55 -1.43
N HIS A 11 -11.87 -0.64 -1.72
CA HIS A 11 -11.33 -1.03 -3.05
C HIS A 11 -11.80 -0.12 -4.21
N VAL A 12 -12.10 1.15 -3.93
CA VAL A 12 -12.63 2.13 -4.87
C VAL A 12 -11.71 3.35 -5.03
N THR A 13 -10.43 3.10 -5.25
CA THR A 13 -9.39 4.15 -5.28
C THR A 13 -9.65 5.23 -6.33
N GLY A 14 -10.31 4.88 -7.44
CA GLY A 14 -10.70 5.80 -8.50
C GLY A 14 -11.81 6.79 -8.10
N TRP A 15 -12.56 6.51 -7.05
CA TRP A 15 -13.64 7.37 -6.58
C TRP A 15 -13.16 8.63 -5.86
N LYS A 16 -11.90 8.68 -5.45
CA LYS A 16 -11.22 9.87 -4.90
C LYS A 16 -11.98 10.55 -3.75
N THR A 17 -12.57 9.73 -2.86
CA THR A 17 -13.37 10.20 -1.73
C THR A 17 -12.72 9.79 -0.42
N GLY A 18 -12.71 10.69 0.54
CA GLY A 18 -12.16 10.50 1.87
C GLY A 18 -12.84 11.43 2.86
N TYR A 19 -12.28 11.52 4.05
CA TYR A 19 -12.80 12.37 5.12
C TYR A 19 -11.69 13.07 5.89
N CYS A 20 -12.05 14.17 6.53
CA CYS A 20 -11.19 14.89 7.44
C CYS A 20 -11.93 15.13 8.76
N MET A 21 -11.24 14.92 9.88
CA MET A 21 -11.75 15.18 11.23
C MET A 21 -10.71 15.98 12.01
N ALA A 22 -11.17 17.01 12.70
CA ALA A 22 -10.34 17.85 13.57
C ALA A 22 -11.21 18.53 14.64
N ALA A 23 -10.58 19.27 15.55
CA ALA A 23 -11.28 20.13 16.49
C ALA A 23 -12.12 21.20 15.74
N PRO A 24 -13.23 21.68 16.32
CA PRO A 24 -14.18 22.56 15.64
C PRO A 24 -13.54 23.79 14.99
N GLU A 25 -12.58 24.44 15.66
CA GLU A 25 -11.88 25.64 15.17
C GLU A 25 -11.08 25.32 13.89
N LEU A 26 -10.36 24.19 13.88
CA LEU A 26 -9.59 23.74 12.71
C LEU A 26 -10.55 23.34 11.56
N MET A 27 -11.66 22.68 11.88
CA MET A 27 -12.67 22.34 10.88
C MET A 27 -13.33 23.57 10.26
N LYS A 28 -13.52 24.64 11.03
CA LYS A 28 -14.01 25.91 10.49
C LYS A 28 -13.05 26.48 9.44
N MET A 29 -11.76 26.52 9.76
CA MET A 29 -10.72 26.98 8.83
C MET A 29 -10.60 26.06 7.60
N PHE A 30 -10.60 24.74 7.83
CA PHE A 30 -10.57 23.76 6.75
C PHE A 30 -11.73 23.97 5.76
N ARG A 31 -12.96 24.14 6.25
CA ARG A 31 -14.15 24.35 5.39
C ARG A 31 -14.07 25.64 4.58
N GLN A 32 -13.50 26.71 5.15
CA GLN A 32 -13.32 27.97 4.43
C GLN A 32 -12.39 27.83 3.22
N VAL A 33 -11.34 27.01 3.33
CA VAL A 33 -10.42 26.71 2.22
C VAL A 33 -11.06 25.70 1.26
N TYR A 34 -11.65 24.62 1.81
CA TYR A 34 -12.18 23.51 1.03
C TYR A 34 -13.29 23.91 0.05
N GLN A 35 -14.16 24.86 0.44
CA GLN A 35 -15.22 25.36 -0.43
C GLN A 35 -14.71 25.98 -1.76
N PHE A 36 -13.47 26.50 -1.76
CA PHE A 36 -12.86 27.04 -2.96
C PHE A 36 -11.90 26.05 -3.64
N ALA A 37 -11.33 25.11 -2.89
CA ALA A 37 -10.39 24.13 -3.42
C ALA A 37 -11.08 22.96 -4.13
N SER A 38 -12.19 22.48 -3.59
CA SER A 38 -12.89 21.27 -4.09
C SER A 38 -14.41 21.41 -4.09
N PHE A 39 -14.97 22.35 -3.32
CA PHE A 39 -16.39 22.63 -3.13
C PHE A 39 -17.12 21.46 -2.44
N CYS A 40 -17.30 20.30 -3.10
CA CYS A 40 -17.92 19.11 -2.50
C CYS A 40 -17.35 17.82 -3.11
N ALA A 41 -17.45 16.73 -2.38
CA ALA A 41 -17.22 15.40 -2.94
C ALA A 41 -18.45 14.94 -3.74
N VAL A 42 -18.24 14.03 -4.69
CA VAL A 42 -19.28 13.53 -5.60
C VAL A 42 -20.41 12.87 -4.81
N THR A 43 -21.61 13.44 -4.85
CA THR A 43 -22.76 13.01 -4.03
C THR A 43 -23.17 11.54 -4.25
N PRO A 44 -23.31 11.02 -5.49
CA PRO A 44 -23.63 9.59 -5.69
C PRO A 44 -22.63 8.65 -5.04
N VAL A 45 -21.33 9.01 -5.04
CA VAL A 45 -20.28 8.23 -4.38
C VAL A 45 -20.45 8.22 -2.86
N GLN A 46 -20.77 9.36 -2.26
CA GLN A 46 -21.04 9.45 -0.82
C GLN A 46 -22.24 8.60 -0.42
N MET A 47 -23.31 8.63 -1.22
CA MET A 47 -24.52 7.83 -0.98
C MET A 47 -24.22 6.33 -1.10
N ALA A 48 -23.48 5.91 -2.14
CA ALA A 48 -23.09 4.51 -2.32
C ALA A 48 -22.23 3.99 -1.15
N LEU A 49 -21.24 4.78 -0.70
CA LEU A 49 -20.42 4.43 0.46
C LEU A 49 -21.24 4.33 1.73
N ALA A 50 -22.15 5.28 1.99
CA ALA A 50 -23.02 5.26 3.16
C ALA A 50 -23.92 4.01 3.16
N THR A 51 -24.55 3.70 2.02
CA THR A 51 -25.39 2.51 1.87
C THR A 51 -24.59 1.23 2.09
N PHE A 52 -23.40 1.12 1.48
CA PHE A 52 -22.54 -0.05 1.66
C PHE A 52 -22.12 -0.25 3.11
N MET A 53 -21.67 0.80 3.80
CA MET A 53 -21.27 0.71 5.21
C MET A 53 -22.41 0.32 6.14
N GLN A 54 -23.66 0.72 5.82
CA GLN A 54 -24.84 0.31 6.59
C GLN A 54 -25.22 -1.15 6.36
N GLN A 55 -25.08 -1.63 5.12
CA GLN A 55 -25.48 -2.99 4.74
C GLN A 55 -24.37 -4.02 5.03
N HIS A 56 -23.10 -3.60 5.07
CA HIS A 56 -21.92 -4.46 5.19
C HIS A 56 -20.94 -3.95 6.25
N PRO A 57 -21.34 -3.83 7.52
CA PRO A 57 -20.46 -3.40 8.60
C PRO A 57 -19.27 -4.35 8.79
N GLU A 58 -19.48 -5.66 8.55
CA GLU A 58 -18.48 -6.71 8.64
C GLU A 58 -17.25 -6.45 7.76
N HIS A 59 -17.41 -5.78 6.62
CA HIS A 59 -16.31 -5.49 5.70
C HIS A 59 -15.15 -4.75 6.39
N ILE A 60 -15.46 -3.78 7.25
CA ILE A 60 -14.43 -3.00 7.96
C ILE A 60 -13.77 -3.87 9.05
N GLU A 61 -14.56 -4.67 9.76
CA GLU A 61 -14.09 -5.52 10.86
C GLU A 61 -13.16 -6.63 10.36
N GLU A 62 -13.48 -7.23 9.21
CA GLU A 62 -12.74 -8.35 8.62
C GLU A 62 -11.51 -7.92 7.82
N LEU A 63 -11.43 -6.63 7.41
CA LEU A 63 -10.38 -6.13 6.50
C LEU A 63 -8.96 -6.37 7.02
N ALA A 64 -8.74 -6.21 8.33
CA ALA A 64 -7.44 -6.42 8.95
C ALA A 64 -7.00 -7.89 8.84
N GLY A 65 -7.91 -8.83 9.12
CA GLY A 65 -7.67 -10.28 8.98
C GLY A 65 -7.42 -10.68 7.54
N PHE A 66 -8.20 -10.14 6.61
CA PHE A 66 -8.01 -10.37 5.18
C PHE A 66 -6.60 -9.99 4.71
N TYR A 67 -6.12 -8.79 5.02
CA TYR A 67 -4.78 -8.38 4.63
C TYR A 67 -3.66 -9.07 5.42
N GLN A 68 -3.90 -9.47 6.66
CA GLN A 68 -2.96 -10.29 7.41
C GLN A 68 -2.72 -11.64 6.73
N GLN A 69 -3.76 -12.31 6.28
CA GLN A 69 -3.63 -13.58 5.54
C GLN A 69 -2.83 -13.41 4.25
N LYS A 70 -3.10 -12.36 3.48
CA LYS A 70 -2.34 -12.03 2.26
C LYS A 70 -0.86 -11.78 2.54
N ARG A 71 -0.55 -10.99 3.59
CA ARG A 71 0.81 -10.72 4.06
C ARG A 71 1.52 -12.02 4.43
N ASP A 72 0.87 -12.84 5.24
CA ASP A 72 1.46 -14.07 5.77
C ASP A 72 1.70 -15.09 4.66
N LEU A 73 0.79 -15.18 3.68
CA LEU A 73 0.98 -15.99 2.49
C LEU A 73 2.21 -15.55 1.69
N PHE A 74 2.32 -14.26 1.37
CA PHE A 74 3.47 -13.71 0.64
C PHE A 74 4.78 -13.92 1.41
N ASN A 75 4.81 -13.56 2.69
CA ASN A 75 5.99 -13.67 3.54
C ASN A 75 6.43 -15.11 3.76
N SER A 76 5.48 -16.06 3.86
CA SER A 76 5.81 -17.48 4.03
C SER A 76 6.56 -18.04 2.84
N GLY A 77 6.20 -17.61 1.62
CA GLY A 77 6.91 -18.01 0.40
C GLY A 77 8.33 -17.43 0.29
N LEU A 78 8.64 -16.37 1.05
CA LEU A 78 9.96 -15.72 1.05
C LEU A 78 10.91 -16.20 2.16
N LYS A 79 10.48 -17.12 3.04
CA LYS A 79 11.28 -17.54 4.20
C LYS A 79 12.69 -18.05 3.86
N ASN A 80 12.84 -18.69 2.71
CA ASN A 80 14.11 -19.26 2.25
C ASN A 80 14.79 -18.39 1.18
N SER A 81 14.26 -17.20 0.91
CA SER A 81 14.86 -16.25 -0.04
C SER A 81 16.07 -15.55 0.59
N ARG A 82 16.87 -14.91 -0.27
CA ARG A 82 17.97 -14.02 0.18
C ARG A 82 17.50 -12.64 0.59
N PHE A 83 16.22 -12.31 0.37
CA PHE A 83 15.62 -11.07 0.86
C PHE A 83 15.48 -11.09 2.38
N GLN A 84 15.82 -9.98 3.02
CA GLN A 84 15.61 -9.80 4.45
C GLN A 84 14.43 -8.86 4.69
N PHE A 85 13.60 -9.16 5.68
CA PHE A 85 12.45 -8.32 6.00
C PHE A 85 11.94 -8.57 7.42
N THR A 86 11.32 -7.54 7.98
CA THR A 86 10.44 -7.64 9.13
C THR A 86 9.01 -7.59 8.63
N PRO A 87 8.12 -8.52 9.03
CA PRO A 87 6.72 -8.48 8.63
C PRO A 87 6.08 -7.13 8.94
N SER A 88 5.42 -6.53 7.97
CA SER A 88 4.71 -5.26 8.18
C SER A 88 3.56 -5.45 9.17
N GLN A 89 3.41 -4.50 10.09
CA GLN A 89 2.37 -4.56 11.15
C GLN A 89 1.05 -3.90 10.72
N GLY A 90 0.98 -3.38 9.52
CA GLY A 90 -0.19 -2.72 8.94
C GLY A 90 -0.02 -2.54 7.45
N THR A 91 -0.97 -1.83 6.81
CA THR A 91 -0.97 -1.59 5.36
C THR A 91 -1.13 -2.87 4.54
N TYR A 92 -0.91 -2.79 3.24
CA TYR A 92 -0.89 -3.91 2.28
C TYR A 92 0.43 -3.92 1.48
N PHE A 93 1.49 -3.40 2.09
CA PHE A 93 2.84 -3.39 1.53
C PHE A 93 3.82 -4.11 2.44
N GLN A 94 4.79 -4.79 1.82
CA GLN A 94 5.94 -5.38 2.45
C GLN A 94 7.21 -4.80 1.84
N ASN A 95 8.09 -4.25 2.68
CA ASN A 95 9.42 -3.85 2.26
C ASN A 95 10.37 -5.04 2.38
N LEU A 96 11.19 -5.25 1.36
CA LEU A 96 12.23 -6.27 1.31
C LEU A 96 13.60 -5.61 1.14
N ASP A 97 14.55 -5.99 1.96
CA ASP A 97 15.95 -5.66 1.81
C ASP A 97 16.63 -6.65 0.87
N TYR A 98 17.26 -6.14 -0.19
CA TYR A 98 17.95 -6.92 -1.22
C TYR A 98 19.49 -6.81 -1.15
N SER A 99 20.03 -6.27 -0.07
CA SER A 99 21.48 -6.04 0.09
C SER A 99 22.34 -7.31 -0.05
N ALA A 100 21.78 -8.48 0.30
CA ALA A 100 22.44 -9.78 0.13
C ALA A 100 22.36 -10.35 -1.30
N ILE A 101 21.65 -9.67 -2.22
CA ILE A 101 21.38 -10.16 -3.60
C ILE A 101 22.21 -9.34 -4.61
N ARG A 102 21.93 -8.03 -4.68
CA ARG A 102 22.56 -7.09 -5.59
C ARG A 102 22.90 -5.77 -4.87
N PRO A 103 23.91 -5.79 -3.97
CA PRO A 103 24.34 -4.59 -3.25
C PRO A 103 24.89 -3.48 -4.16
N ASP A 104 25.31 -3.84 -5.36
CA ASP A 104 25.80 -2.96 -6.41
C ASP A 104 24.71 -2.09 -7.05
N LEU A 105 23.43 -2.51 -7.00
CA LEU A 105 22.31 -1.77 -7.57
C LEU A 105 21.68 -0.84 -6.54
N ASN A 106 21.29 0.37 -6.97
CA ASN A 106 20.34 1.15 -6.19
C ASN A 106 18.92 0.57 -6.37
N ASP A 107 17.96 1.05 -5.59
CA ASP A 107 16.60 0.49 -5.55
C ASP A 107 15.83 0.65 -6.87
N VAL A 108 16.04 1.73 -7.62
CA VAL A 108 15.45 1.93 -8.95
C VAL A 108 15.99 0.89 -9.94
N ALA A 109 17.31 0.72 -9.97
CA ALA A 109 17.95 -0.28 -10.83
C ALA A 109 17.58 -1.71 -10.45
N MET A 110 17.41 -1.99 -9.13
CA MET A 110 16.92 -3.30 -8.66
C MET A 110 15.47 -3.55 -9.10
N CYS A 111 14.59 -2.56 -9.04
CA CYS A 111 13.22 -2.68 -9.54
C CYS A 111 13.21 -2.96 -11.06
N THR A 112 14.06 -2.28 -11.85
CA THR A 112 14.21 -2.54 -13.28
C THR A 112 14.71 -3.95 -13.54
N PHE A 113 15.76 -4.38 -12.83
CA PHE A 113 16.30 -5.75 -12.91
C PHE A 113 15.23 -6.81 -12.66
N LEU A 114 14.45 -6.67 -11.59
CA LEU A 114 13.36 -7.60 -11.28
C LEU A 114 12.29 -7.64 -12.37
N ALA A 115 11.93 -6.47 -12.92
CA ALA A 115 10.93 -6.38 -13.97
C ALA A 115 11.40 -7.03 -15.28
N GLU A 116 12.62 -6.76 -15.72
CA GLU A 116 13.16 -7.21 -17.01
C GLU A 116 13.60 -8.69 -16.98
N GLN A 117 14.23 -9.13 -15.88
CA GLN A 117 14.81 -10.47 -15.81
C GLN A 117 13.87 -11.50 -15.18
N HIS A 118 12.94 -11.07 -14.33
CA HIS A 118 12.09 -11.97 -13.55
C HIS A 118 10.57 -11.71 -13.73
N GLY A 119 10.18 -10.66 -14.46
CA GLY A 119 8.78 -10.31 -14.67
C GLY A 119 8.05 -9.85 -13.38
N ILE A 120 8.80 -9.40 -12.36
CA ILE A 120 8.28 -8.97 -11.06
C ILE A 120 8.40 -7.46 -10.92
N VAL A 121 7.29 -6.79 -10.62
CA VAL A 121 7.26 -5.34 -10.44
C VAL A 121 7.30 -4.99 -8.95
N ALA A 122 8.27 -4.18 -8.55
CA ALA A 122 8.40 -3.59 -7.23
C ALA A 122 8.40 -2.05 -7.31
N ILE A 123 8.34 -1.40 -6.17
CA ILE A 123 8.39 0.06 -6.05
C ILE A 123 9.68 0.44 -5.32
N PRO A 124 10.53 1.29 -5.91
CA PRO A 124 11.73 1.77 -5.23
C PRO A 124 11.34 2.67 -4.05
N ILE A 125 12.06 2.54 -2.93
CA ILE A 125 11.75 3.29 -1.71
C ILE A 125 12.34 4.71 -1.75
N SER A 126 13.44 4.91 -2.49
CA SER A 126 14.09 6.22 -2.63
C SER A 126 13.17 7.33 -3.12
N VAL A 127 12.16 6.98 -3.94
CA VAL A 127 11.19 7.95 -4.50
C VAL A 127 10.32 8.65 -3.44
N PHE A 128 10.30 8.14 -2.21
CA PHE A 128 9.55 8.73 -1.09
C PHE A 128 10.40 9.63 -0.20
N TYR A 129 11.68 9.80 -0.51
CA TYR A 129 12.61 10.66 0.21
C TYR A 129 12.88 11.93 -0.58
N GLN A 130 13.06 13.04 0.10
CA GLN A 130 13.63 14.24 -0.50
C GLN A 130 15.12 14.04 -0.81
N GLN A 131 15.82 13.35 0.11
CA GLN A 131 17.21 12.89 -0.05
C GLN A 131 17.29 11.47 0.52
N ALA A 132 17.36 10.48 -0.36
CA ALA A 132 17.47 9.08 0.05
C ALA A 132 18.89 8.77 0.54
N PRO A 133 19.05 7.92 1.56
CA PRO A 133 20.35 7.40 1.95
C PRO A 133 21.03 6.66 0.78
N GLU A 134 22.33 6.88 0.56
CA GLU A 134 23.09 6.24 -0.53
C GLU A 134 23.12 4.71 -0.41
N ASN A 135 23.09 4.20 0.83
CA ASN A 135 23.11 2.77 1.12
C ASN A 135 21.70 2.15 1.22
N LEU A 136 20.66 2.86 0.81
CA LEU A 136 19.29 2.31 0.82
C LEU A 136 19.18 1.11 -0.13
N ARG A 137 18.82 -0.04 0.40
CA ARG A 137 18.65 -1.31 -0.35
C ARG A 137 17.28 -1.92 -0.09
N LEU A 138 16.24 -1.08 -0.10
CA LEU A 138 14.86 -1.48 0.14
C LEU A 138 14.00 -1.29 -1.09
N ILE A 139 13.17 -2.28 -1.38
CA ILE A 139 12.11 -2.22 -2.39
C ILE A 139 10.79 -2.65 -1.77
N ARG A 140 9.67 -2.15 -2.29
CA ARG A 140 8.34 -2.35 -1.73
C ARG A 140 7.47 -3.18 -2.66
N PHE A 141 6.87 -4.21 -2.11
CA PHE A 141 5.86 -5.05 -2.77
C PHE A 141 4.47 -4.77 -2.22
N CYS A 142 3.45 -4.89 -3.08
CA CYS A 142 2.06 -4.82 -2.71
C CYS A 142 1.48 -6.24 -2.64
N PHE A 143 0.99 -6.64 -1.46
CA PHE A 143 0.35 -7.95 -1.28
C PHE A 143 -1.19 -7.91 -1.41
N ALA A 144 -1.78 -6.77 -1.81
CA ALA A 144 -3.19 -6.70 -2.19
C ALA A 144 -3.41 -7.31 -3.58
N LYS A 145 -3.19 -8.61 -3.69
CA LYS A 145 -3.26 -9.41 -4.92
C LYS A 145 -4.02 -10.71 -4.66
N LYS A 146 -4.32 -11.46 -5.72
CA LYS A 146 -4.85 -12.82 -5.61
C LYS A 146 -3.79 -13.76 -5.00
N ASP A 147 -4.23 -14.82 -4.33
CA ASP A 147 -3.33 -15.76 -3.66
C ASP A 147 -2.38 -16.43 -4.64
N GLU A 148 -2.87 -16.80 -5.82
CA GLU A 148 -2.04 -17.42 -6.87
C GLU A 148 -0.93 -16.47 -7.34
N THR A 149 -1.23 -15.17 -7.44
CA THR A 149 -0.24 -14.15 -7.80
C THR A 149 0.83 -14.00 -6.73
N LEU A 150 0.43 -14.03 -5.44
CA LEU A 150 1.37 -13.94 -4.32
C LEU A 150 2.28 -15.17 -4.24
N GLN A 151 1.72 -16.36 -4.44
CA GLN A 151 2.47 -17.62 -4.47
C GLN A 151 3.47 -17.64 -5.62
N GLN A 152 3.06 -17.28 -6.84
CA GLN A 152 3.94 -17.20 -8.00
C GLN A 152 5.06 -16.18 -7.80
N ALA A 153 4.71 -14.99 -7.32
CA ALA A 153 5.69 -13.92 -7.09
C ALA A 153 6.71 -14.32 -6.02
N SER A 154 6.28 -14.89 -4.89
CA SER A 154 7.20 -15.31 -3.83
C SER A 154 8.09 -16.48 -4.27
N ALA A 155 7.60 -17.40 -5.08
CA ALA A 155 8.41 -18.47 -5.67
C ALA A 155 9.51 -17.93 -6.60
N ILE A 156 9.17 -16.97 -7.47
CA ILE A 156 10.15 -16.31 -8.35
C ILE A 156 11.19 -15.56 -7.52
N LEU A 157 10.75 -14.75 -6.55
CA LEU A 157 11.65 -13.98 -5.69
C LEU A 157 12.57 -14.87 -4.85
N SER A 158 12.14 -16.05 -4.47
CA SER A 158 12.98 -17.01 -3.73
C SER A 158 14.09 -17.64 -4.58
N ALA A 159 13.99 -17.54 -5.90
CA ALA A 159 15.00 -18.01 -6.84
C ALA A 159 15.99 -16.91 -7.29
N VAL A 160 15.76 -15.64 -6.91
CA VAL A 160 16.63 -14.51 -7.19
C VAL A 160 17.81 -14.52 -6.19
#